data_ae77c134654824a6f5b2e27faef70c83
#
_entry.id   ae77c134654824a6f5b2e27faef70c83
#
_cell.length_a   1.000
_cell.length_b   1.000
_cell.length_c   1.000
_cell.angle_alpha   90.00
_cell.angle_beta   90.00
_cell.angle_gamma   90.00
#
_symmetry.space_group_name_H-M   'P 1'
#
loop_
_entity.id
_entity.type
_entity.pdbx_description
1 polymer ?
#
loop_
_entity_poly.entity_id
_entity_poly.type
_entity_poly.pdbx_seq_one_letter_code
_entity_poly.pdbx_strand_id
1 'polypeptide(L)'
;MLQVEHLYRSYRGIPAIEDVSFQVAPGEVVGFLGPNGAGKSTTVKIITGMLRPDDGRVRFEGNDIAKDMVAFRAAFGYVPEEAHLYNYLSGLEYLQLVGRLRGLGEELIEAKATRLLKLLSLESWQYSPISTYSKGMRQRVLIAASLLHDPKLLIFDEPLSGLDVVSGRLFRDLLELLAALGKSVLYISHVLEVVEQVCDRVIVIAKGRVLADAPPSDLTRLMSLPNLESVFAQLVQQQDTRTLAQQMVEVMNIA
;
A
#
# COMPACT_ATOMS: atom_id res chain seq x y z
N MET A 1 9.81 10.11 -9.30
CA MET A 1 9.94 10.37 -7.86
C MET A 1 8.65 10.94 -7.32
N LEU A 2 8.11 10.36 -6.25
CA LEU A 2 7.02 10.91 -5.45
C LEU A 2 7.62 11.76 -4.32
N GLN A 3 7.07 12.95 -4.07
CA GLN A 3 7.46 13.83 -2.97
C GLN A 3 6.20 14.26 -2.23
N VAL A 4 6.22 14.08 -0.93
CA VAL A 4 5.19 14.49 0.02
C VAL A 4 5.79 15.59 0.87
N GLU A 5 5.19 16.78 0.84
CA GLU A 5 5.77 17.98 1.45
C GLU A 5 4.79 18.61 2.42
N HIS A 6 5.12 18.55 3.71
CA HIS A 6 4.44 19.22 4.82
C HIS A 6 2.93 19.01 4.82
N LEU A 7 2.46 17.76 4.72
CA LEU A 7 1.03 17.46 4.72
C LEU A 7 0.41 17.63 6.11
N TYR A 8 -0.70 18.36 6.12
CA TYR A 8 -1.58 18.51 7.28
C TYR A 8 -3.00 18.09 6.92
N ARG A 9 -3.66 17.39 7.81
CA ARG A 9 -5.08 17.07 7.68
C ARG A 9 -5.72 16.86 9.04
N SER A 10 -6.87 17.53 9.28
CA SER A 10 -7.68 17.37 10.46
C SER A 10 -9.10 16.93 10.11
N TYR A 11 -9.75 16.20 11.01
CA TYR A 11 -11.16 15.85 10.93
C TYR A 11 -11.88 16.43 12.14
N ARG A 12 -12.83 17.36 11.91
CA ARG A 12 -13.58 18.04 12.98
C ARG A 12 -12.68 18.64 14.07
N GLY A 13 -11.57 19.24 13.66
CA GLY A 13 -10.60 19.85 14.56
C GLY A 13 -9.61 18.88 15.24
N ILE A 14 -9.71 17.58 14.99
CA ILE A 14 -8.77 16.58 15.50
C ILE A 14 -7.73 16.31 14.41
N PRO A 15 -6.43 16.55 14.64
CA PRO A 15 -5.38 16.29 13.69
C PRO A 15 -5.28 14.79 13.38
N ALA A 16 -5.28 14.43 12.10
CA ALA A 16 -5.04 13.07 11.63
C ALA A 16 -3.61 12.91 11.11
N ILE A 17 -3.06 13.95 10.48
CA ILE A 17 -1.66 14.05 10.10
C ILE A 17 -1.18 15.49 10.32
N GLU A 18 0.07 15.61 10.77
CA GLU A 18 0.73 16.87 11.09
C GLU A 18 2.17 16.85 10.56
N ASP A 19 2.45 17.71 9.60
CA ASP A 19 3.78 17.88 9.00
C ASP A 19 4.40 16.59 8.44
N VAL A 20 3.58 15.80 7.73
CA VAL A 20 4.08 14.57 7.11
C VAL A 20 4.84 14.91 5.84
N SER A 21 6.13 14.61 5.83
CA SER A 21 7.02 14.83 4.70
C SER A 21 7.88 13.59 4.45
N PHE A 22 7.96 13.16 3.19
CA PHE A 22 8.83 12.07 2.74
C PHE A 22 8.90 12.03 1.21
N GLN A 23 9.74 11.15 0.69
CA GLN A 23 9.86 10.93 -0.75
C GLN A 23 9.98 9.44 -1.07
N VAL A 24 9.64 9.06 -2.31
CA VAL A 24 9.90 7.72 -2.87
C VAL A 24 10.64 7.91 -4.18
N ALA A 25 11.89 7.43 -4.23
CA ALA A 25 12.74 7.55 -5.42
C ALA A 25 12.35 6.53 -6.51
N PRO A 26 12.72 6.76 -7.78
CA PRO A 26 12.65 5.71 -8.79
C PRO A 26 13.53 4.52 -8.41
N GLY A 27 13.00 3.30 -8.57
CA GLY A 27 13.70 2.07 -8.23
C GLY A 27 13.77 1.79 -6.72
N GLU A 28 12.96 2.46 -5.91
CA GLU A 28 12.94 2.31 -4.46
C GLU A 28 11.62 1.67 -3.99
N VAL A 29 11.71 0.70 -3.08
CA VAL A 29 10.59 0.16 -2.32
C VAL A 29 10.60 0.77 -0.93
N VAL A 30 9.65 1.65 -0.65
CA VAL A 30 9.53 2.33 0.66
C VAL A 30 8.39 1.73 1.45
N GLY A 31 8.70 1.18 2.62
CA GLY A 31 7.73 0.72 3.60
C GLY A 31 7.12 1.90 4.36
N PHE A 32 5.79 1.96 4.47
CA PHE A 32 5.09 2.99 5.24
C PHE A 32 4.31 2.35 6.38
N LEU A 33 4.85 2.45 7.58
CA LEU A 33 4.45 1.71 8.77
C LEU A 33 3.86 2.61 9.84
N GLY A 34 2.95 2.06 10.62
CA GLY A 34 2.38 2.76 11.78
C GLY A 34 1.22 1.98 12.38
N PRO A 35 0.83 2.24 13.63
CA PRO A 35 -0.33 1.61 14.25
C PRO A 35 -1.64 2.07 13.59
N ASN A 36 -2.74 1.43 13.98
CA ASN A 36 -4.06 1.90 13.58
C ASN A 36 -4.30 3.32 14.13
N GLY A 37 -4.86 4.19 13.28
CA GLY A 37 -5.05 5.59 13.63
C GLY A 37 -3.81 6.48 13.52
N ALA A 38 -2.66 5.95 13.08
CA ALA A 38 -1.42 6.73 12.92
C ALA A 38 -1.46 7.81 11.83
N GLY A 39 -2.43 7.74 10.91
CA GLY A 39 -2.53 8.65 9.76
C GLY A 39 -2.21 8.01 8.42
N LYS A 40 -1.88 6.71 8.35
CA LYS A 40 -1.52 6.00 7.10
C LYS A 40 -2.58 6.16 6.01
N SER A 41 -3.80 5.72 6.27
CA SER A 41 -4.89 5.77 5.27
C SER A 41 -5.24 7.21 4.86
N THR A 42 -5.10 8.20 5.77
CA THR A 42 -5.26 9.61 5.44
C THR A 42 -4.17 10.07 4.47
N THR A 43 -2.91 9.74 4.74
CA THR A 43 -1.77 10.05 3.87
C THR A 43 -1.93 9.42 2.50
N VAL A 44 -2.28 8.11 2.44
CA VAL A 44 -2.52 7.39 1.17
C VAL A 44 -3.66 8.04 0.37
N LYS A 45 -4.79 8.39 1.00
CA LYS A 45 -5.90 9.08 0.32
C LYS A 45 -5.49 10.44 -0.25
N ILE A 46 -4.59 11.16 0.42
CA ILE A 46 -4.06 12.42 -0.11
C ILE A 46 -3.14 12.16 -1.30
N ILE A 47 -2.20 11.23 -1.19
CA ILE A 47 -1.28 10.86 -2.27
C ILE A 47 -2.04 10.39 -3.51
N THR A 48 -3.09 9.59 -3.34
CA THR A 48 -3.91 9.08 -4.46
C THR A 48 -4.91 10.11 -5.01
N GLY A 49 -4.96 11.32 -4.41
CA GLY A 49 -5.88 12.38 -4.81
C GLY A 49 -7.37 12.11 -4.49
N MET A 50 -7.63 11.19 -3.55
CA MET A 50 -8.98 10.93 -3.02
C MET A 50 -9.38 11.92 -1.93
N LEU A 51 -8.39 12.57 -1.30
CA LEU A 51 -8.56 13.55 -0.25
C LEU A 51 -7.64 14.74 -0.50
N ARG A 52 -8.13 15.96 -0.28
CA ARG A 52 -7.28 17.16 -0.29
C ARG A 52 -6.66 17.35 1.09
N PRO A 53 -5.38 17.70 1.19
CA PRO A 53 -4.78 18.12 2.45
C PRO A 53 -5.35 19.48 2.89
N ASP A 54 -5.26 19.80 4.18
CA ASP A 54 -5.55 21.14 4.69
C ASP A 54 -4.40 22.10 4.39
N ASP A 55 -3.15 21.58 4.43
CA ASP A 55 -1.94 22.29 4.00
C ASP A 55 -0.91 21.28 3.49
N GLY A 56 0.13 21.80 2.81
CA GLY A 56 1.14 20.98 2.15
C GLY A 56 0.75 20.57 0.74
N ARG A 57 1.56 19.73 0.12
CA ARG A 57 1.34 19.27 -1.26
C ARG A 57 2.02 17.94 -1.54
N VAL A 58 1.57 17.31 -2.62
CA VAL A 58 2.19 16.12 -3.20
C VAL A 58 2.68 16.44 -4.60
N ARG A 59 3.92 16.06 -4.89
CA ARG A 59 4.49 16.18 -6.23
C ARG A 59 4.86 14.82 -6.78
N PHE A 60 4.65 14.65 -8.06
CA PHE A 60 5.11 13.50 -8.81
C PHE A 60 5.88 13.96 -10.05
N GLU A 61 7.10 13.44 -10.22
CA GLU A 61 8.03 13.88 -11.29
C GLU A 61 8.21 15.42 -11.33
N GLY A 62 8.26 16.05 -10.15
CA GLY A 62 8.41 17.51 -10.00
C GLY A 62 7.12 18.31 -10.16
N ASN A 63 6.03 17.72 -10.62
CA ASN A 63 4.74 18.38 -10.82
C ASN A 63 3.83 18.20 -9.61
N ASP A 64 3.14 19.25 -9.20
CA ASP A 64 2.09 19.15 -8.19
C ASP A 64 0.90 18.36 -8.75
N ILE A 65 0.55 17.26 -8.10
CA ILE A 65 -0.53 16.38 -8.56
C ILE A 65 -1.89 17.06 -8.61
N ALA A 66 -2.10 18.09 -7.79
CA ALA A 66 -3.35 18.84 -7.77
C ALA A 66 -3.58 19.66 -9.06
N LYS A 67 -2.51 19.98 -9.80
CA LYS A 67 -2.60 20.74 -11.06
C LYS A 67 -3.06 19.89 -12.23
N ASP A 68 -2.66 18.60 -12.26
CA ASP A 68 -3.07 17.66 -13.30
C ASP A 68 -3.26 16.25 -12.70
N MET A 69 -4.40 16.08 -12.07
CA MET A 69 -4.78 14.81 -11.44
C MET A 69 -5.01 13.70 -12.47
N VAL A 70 -5.38 14.05 -13.71
CA VAL A 70 -5.62 13.07 -14.77
C VAL A 70 -4.30 12.45 -15.22
N ALA A 71 -3.30 13.27 -15.52
CA ALA A 71 -1.97 12.79 -15.87
C ALA A 71 -1.35 11.99 -14.72
N PHE A 72 -1.49 12.45 -13.48
CA PHE A 72 -1.00 11.71 -12.33
C PHE A 72 -1.67 10.34 -12.20
N ARG A 73 -3.01 10.27 -12.31
CA ARG A 73 -3.75 9.00 -12.24
C ARG A 73 -3.34 8.02 -13.34
N ALA A 74 -2.98 8.51 -14.52
CA ALA A 74 -2.46 7.66 -15.59
C ALA A 74 -1.09 7.05 -15.27
N ALA A 75 -0.32 7.67 -14.37
CA ALA A 75 1.05 7.29 -14.05
C ALA A 75 1.20 6.39 -12.81
N PHE A 76 0.14 6.20 -12.00
CA PHE A 76 0.23 5.35 -10.81
C PHE A 76 -0.77 4.17 -10.81
N GLY A 77 -0.34 3.05 -10.22
CA GLY A 77 -1.17 1.90 -9.86
C GLY A 77 -1.44 1.88 -8.37
N TYR A 78 -2.66 1.53 -7.97
CA TYR A 78 -3.07 1.47 -6.56
C TYR A 78 -3.81 0.19 -6.24
N VAL A 79 -3.39 -0.48 -5.20
CA VAL A 79 -4.09 -1.61 -4.57
C VAL A 79 -4.52 -1.15 -3.18
N PRO A 80 -5.82 -0.91 -2.94
CA PRO A 80 -6.34 -0.53 -1.64
C PRO A 80 -6.40 -1.73 -0.68
N GLU A 81 -6.41 -1.46 0.64
CA GLU A 81 -6.59 -2.45 1.70
C GLU A 81 -7.89 -3.25 1.53
N GLU A 82 -8.99 -2.56 1.21
CA GLU A 82 -10.28 -3.18 0.94
C GLU A 82 -10.56 -3.27 -0.56
N ALA A 83 -10.81 -4.49 -1.03
CA ALA A 83 -11.08 -4.78 -2.43
C ALA A 83 -12.49 -4.36 -2.84
N HIS A 84 -12.69 -3.07 -3.11
CA HIS A 84 -13.94 -2.55 -3.67
C HIS A 84 -13.97 -2.78 -5.19
N LEU A 85 -14.44 -3.95 -5.60
CA LEU A 85 -14.59 -4.34 -7.00
C LEU A 85 -16.07 -4.33 -7.41
N TYR A 86 -16.33 -4.17 -8.71
CA TYR A 86 -17.68 -4.33 -9.26
C TYR A 86 -18.05 -5.80 -9.27
N ASN A 87 -18.84 -6.24 -8.30
CA ASN A 87 -19.14 -7.65 -8.03
C ASN A 87 -19.87 -8.38 -9.16
N TYR A 88 -20.56 -7.66 -10.03
CA TYR A 88 -21.29 -8.21 -11.19
C TYR A 88 -20.42 -8.39 -12.44
N LEU A 89 -19.23 -7.77 -12.49
CA LEU A 89 -18.27 -8.01 -13.55
C LEU A 89 -17.47 -9.28 -13.28
N SER A 90 -17.00 -9.92 -14.34
CA SER A 90 -15.95 -10.94 -14.25
C SER A 90 -14.58 -10.30 -14.06
N GLY A 91 -13.57 -11.11 -13.70
CA GLY A 91 -12.21 -10.64 -13.58
C GLY A 91 -11.67 -10.03 -14.88
N LEU A 92 -11.97 -10.65 -16.01
CA LEU A 92 -11.57 -10.15 -17.33
C LEU A 92 -12.26 -8.82 -17.66
N GLU A 93 -13.59 -8.75 -17.52
CA GLU A 93 -14.37 -7.51 -17.77
C GLU A 93 -13.90 -6.35 -16.87
N TYR A 94 -13.56 -6.64 -15.62
CA TYR A 94 -12.99 -5.62 -14.72
C TYR A 94 -11.66 -5.08 -15.24
N LEU A 95 -10.74 -5.96 -15.67
CA LEU A 95 -9.45 -5.52 -16.22
C LEU A 95 -9.64 -4.77 -17.55
N GLN A 96 -10.57 -5.20 -18.40
CA GLN A 96 -10.93 -4.48 -19.64
C GLN A 96 -11.45 -3.08 -19.32
N LEU A 97 -12.35 -2.93 -18.34
CA LEU A 97 -12.84 -1.64 -17.88
C LEU A 97 -11.71 -0.74 -17.42
N VAL A 98 -10.83 -1.26 -16.55
CA VAL A 98 -9.66 -0.49 -16.04
C VAL A 98 -8.74 -0.08 -17.19
N GLY A 99 -8.45 -0.98 -18.14
CA GLY A 99 -7.61 -0.70 -19.31
C GLY A 99 -8.17 0.44 -20.17
N ARG A 100 -9.48 0.41 -20.45
CA ARG A 100 -10.18 1.49 -21.18
C ARG A 100 -10.12 2.83 -20.45
N LEU A 101 -10.36 2.82 -19.14
CA LEU A 101 -10.26 4.03 -18.31
C LEU A 101 -8.82 4.60 -18.25
N ARG A 102 -7.81 3.75 -18.52
CA ARG A 102 -6.40 4.15 -18.64
C ARG A 102 -5.99 4.50 -20.07
N GLY A 103 -6.90 4.46 -21.03
CA GLY A 103 -6.67 4.81 -22.43
C GLY A 103 -5.87 3.77 -23.24
N LEU A 104 -5.84 2.51 -22.78
CA LEU A 104 -5.18 1.43 -23.53
C LEU A 104 -6.03 0.98 -24.71
N GLY A 105 -5.41 0.56 -25.80
CA GLY A 105 -6.10 -0.04 -26.96
C GLY A 105 -6.63 -1.45 -26.64
N GLU A 106 -7.76 -1.84 -27.26
CA GLU A 106 -8.48 -3.09 -26.98
C GLU A 106 -7.59 -4.34 -27.11
N GLU A 107 -6.77 -4.43 -28.18
CA GLU A 107 -5.87 -5.58 -28.39
C GLU A 107 -4.84 -5.71 -27.28
N LEU A 108 -4.29 -4.58 -26.82
CA LEU A 108 -3.31 -4.55 -25.72
C LEU A 108 -3.98 -4.91 -24.38
N ILE A 109 -5.20 -4.45 -24.16
CA ILE A 109 -5.99 -4.78 -22.97
C ILE A 109 -6.22 -6.27 -22.90
N GLU A 110 -6.73 -6.88 -23.99
CA GLU A 110 -7.03 -8.31 -24.04
C GLU A 110 -5.78 -9.15 -23.79
N ALA A 111 -4.68 -8.83 -24.49
CA ALA A 111 -3.41 -9.54 -24.36
C ALA A 111 -2.85 -9.48 -22.93
N LYS A 112 -2.83 -8.29 -22.32
CA LYS A 112 -2.32 -8.09 -20.96
C LYS A 112 -3.24 -8.69 -19.90
N ALA A 113 -4.56 -8.46 -19.99
CA ALA A 113 -5.52 -8.91 -19.01
C ALA A 113 -5.54 -10.43 -18.91
N THR A 114 -5.68 -11.14 -20.05
CA THR A 114 -5.68 -12.60 -20.09
C THR A 114 -4.37 -13.17 -19.53
N ARG A 115 -3.23 -12.58 -19.91
CA ARG A 115 -1.92 -13.06 -19.44
C ARG A 115 -1.71 -12.82 -17.95
N LEU A 116 -2.12 -11.67 -17.41
CA LEU A 116 -2.06 -11.36 -15.97
C LEU A 116 -2.96 -12.30 -15.16
N LEU A 117 -4.20 -12.55 -15.60
CA LEU A 117 -5.10 -13.48 -14.94
C LEU A 117 -4.53 -14.90 -14.91
N LYS A 118 -3.91 -15.35 -15.99
CA LYS A 118 -3.23 -16.65 -16.05
C LYS A 118 -2.06 -16.72 -15.07
N LEU A 119 -1.16 -15.73 -15.07
CA LEU A 119 0.01 -15.68 -14.18
C LEU A 119 -0.40 -15.63 -12.70
N LEU A 120 -1.55 -15.03 -12.39
CA LEU A 120 -2.12 -14.95 -11.04
C LEU A 120 -3.07 -16.12 -10.71
N SER A 121 -3.05 -17.21 -11.51
CA SER A 121 -3.87 -18.42 -11.30
C SER A 121 -5.38 -18.15 -11.24
N LEU A 122 -5.86 -17.22 -12.08
CA LEU A 122 -7.26 -16.87 -12.24
C LEU A 122 -7.84 -17.23 -13.62
N GLU A 123 -7.09 -17.95 -14.47
CA GLU A 123 -7.49 -18.29 -15.84
C GLU A 123 -8.84 -19.02 -15.89
N SER A 124 -9.04 -20.02 -15.03
CA SER A 124 -10.31 -20.78 -14.95
C SER A 124 -11.50 -19.99 -14.42
N TRP A 125 -11.24 -18.84 -13.78
CA TRP A 125 -12.26 -17.99 -13.17
C TRP A 125 -12.50 -16.70 -13.94
N GLN A 126 -11.73 -16.43 -15.02
CA GLN A 126 -11.70 -15.13 -15.69
C GLN A 126 -13.07 -14.63 -16.19
N TYR A 127 -14.00 -15.55 -16.48
CA TYR A 127 -15.36 -15.21 -16.93
C TYR A 127 -16.42 -15.32 -15.81
N SER A 128 -16.05 -15.75 -14.61
CA SER A 128 -16.96 -15.86 -13.48
C SER A 128 -17.15 -14.49 -12.81
N PRO A 129 -18.35 -14.15 -12.30
CA PRO A 129 -18.58 -12.90 -11.58
C PRO A 129 -17.67 -12.78 -10.34
N ILE A 130 -17.12 -11.59 -10.10
CA ILE A 130 -16.25 -11.29 -8.94
C ILE A 130 -16.98 -11.54 -7.61
N SER A 131 -18.33 -11.51 -7.58
CA SER A 131 -19.10 -11.88 -6.40
C SER A 131 -18.78 -13.29 -5.90
N THR A 132 -18.38 -14.20 -6.79
CA THR A 132 -18.01 -15.59 -6.46
C THR A 132 -16.57 -15.78 -6.03
N TYR A 133 -15.74 -14.73 -6.12
CA TYR A 133 -14.32 -14.80 -5.83
C TYR A 133 -14.05 -14.79 -4.32
N SER A 134 -13.06 -15.58 -3.90
CA SER A 134 -12.49 -15.46 -2.55
C SER A 134 -11.80 -14.10 -2.34
N LYS A 135 -11.51 -13.76 -1.07
CA LYS A 135 -10.76 -12.53 -0.76
C LYS A 135 -9.42 -12.49 -1.51
N GLY A 136 -8.67 -13.59 -1.50
CA GLY A 136 -7.38 -13.67 -2.20
C GLY A 136 -7.50 -13.56 -3.73
N MET A 137 -8.57 -14.10 -4.34
CA MET A 137 -8.83 -13.93 -5.77
C MET A 137 -9.11 -12.46 -6.12
N ARG A 138 -9.92 -11.77 -5.31
CA ARG A 138 -10.18 -10.34 -5.49
C ARG A 138 -8.91 -9.51 -5.37
N GLN A 139 -8.06 -9.84 -4.41
CA GLN A 139 -6.78 -9.18 -4.21
C GLN A 139 -5.87 -9.35 -5.44
N ARG A 140 -5.79 -10.56 -6.01
CA ARG A 140 -5.03 -10.84 -7.24
C ARG A 140 -5.56 -10.05 -8.44
N VAL A 141 -6.87 -9.86 -8.58
CA VAL A 141 -7.46 -9.00 -9.62
C VAL A 141 -7.04 -7.53 -9.44
N LEU A 142 -7.01 -7.02 -8.20
CA LEU A 142 -6.53 -5.65 -7.91
C LEU A 142 -5.05 -5.47 -8.25
N ILE A 143 -4.22 -6.46 -7.93
CA ILE A 143 -2.80 -6.45 -8.30
C ILE A 143 -2.67 -6.42 -9.83
N ALA A 144 -3.41 -7.29 -10.57
CA ALA A 144 -3.41 -7.26 -12.03
C ALA A 144 -3.82 -5.89 -12.59
N ALA A 145 -4.89 -5.30 -12.04
CA ALA A 145 -5.39 -3.99 -12.45
C ALA A 145 -4.38 -2.85 -12.22
N SER A 146 -3.65 -2.93 -11.11
CA SER A 146 -2.62 -1.93 -10.78
C SER A 146 -1.42 -1.95 -11.73
N LEU A 147 -1.13 -3.10 -12.34
CA LEU A 147 0.01 -3.31 -13.24
C LEU A 147 -0.33 -3.12 -14.73
N LEU A 148 -1.62 -3.18 -15.08
CA LEU A 148 -2.10 -3.30 -16.46
C LEU A 148 -1.56 -2.21 -17.40
N HIS A 149 -1.48 -0.97 -16.92
CA HIS A 149 -1.10 0.23 -17.67
C HIS A 149 0.37 0.64 -17.51
N ASP A 150 1.20 -0.26 -16.95
CA ASP A 150 2.66 -0.04 -16.74
C ASP A 150 2.98 1.25 -15.97
N PRO A 151 2.46 1.42 -14.74
CA PRO A 151 2.64 2.64 -13.97
C PRO A 151 4.10 2.89 -13.58
N LYS A 152 4.45 4.15 -13.33
CA LYS A 152 5.76 4.56 -12.80
C LYS A 152 5.80 4.52 -11.26
N LEU A 153 4.65 4.70 -10.63
CA LEU A 153 4.46 4.63 -9.18
C LEU A 153 3.44 3.55 -8.84
N LEU A 154 3.75 2.73 -7.87
CA LEU A 154 2.86 1.72 -7.33
C LEU A 154 2.64 1.98 -5.83
N ILE A 155 1.38 1.96 -5.42
CA ILE A 155 0.98 2.11 -4.03
C ILE A 155 0.22 0.85 -3.64
N PHE A 156 0.76 0.07 -2.73
CA PHE A 156 0.20 -1.17 -2.24
C PHE A 156 -0.19 -1.03 -0.78
N ASP A 157 -1.49 -1.04 -0.50
CA ASP A 157 -2.04 -0.94 0.86
C ASP A 157 -2.53 -2.31 1.31
N GLU A 158 -1.78 -2.96 2.23
CA GLU A 158 -2.00 -4.32 2.73
C GLU A 158 -2.19 -5.38 1.61
N PRO A 159 -1.34 -5.43 0.59
CA PRO A 159 -1.56 -6.24 -0.61
C PRO A 159 -1.51 -7.74 -0.37
N LEU A 160 -0.91 -8.19 0.73
CA LEU A 160 -0.82 -9.62 1.09
C LEU A 160 -2.05 -10.13 1.83
N SER A 161 -2.99 -9.25 2.20
CA SER A 161 -4.20 -9.64 2.94
C SER A 161 -5.04 -10.66 2.17
N GLY A 162 -5.15 -11.87 2.72
CA GLY A 162 -5.91 -12.97 2.13
C GLY A 162 -5.18 -13.75 1.02
N LEU A 163 -3.90 -13.47 0.76
CA LEU A 163 -3.08 -14.28 -0.13
C LEU A 163 -2.48 -15.49 0.62
N ASP A 164 -2.34 -16.59 -0.10
CA ASP A 164 -1.61 -17.76 0.36
C ASP A 164 -0.09 -17.54 0.31
N VAL A 165 0.67 -18.46 0.91
CA VAL A 165 2.14 -18.36 1.02
C VAL A 165 2.82 -18.26 -0.34
N VAL A 166 2.33 -18.99 -1.35
CA VAL A 166 2.92 -18.98 -2.71
C VAL A 166 2.67 -17.65 -3.39
N SER A 167 1.43 -17.15 -3.33
CA SER A 167 1.08 -15.82 -3.85
C SER A 167 1.83 -14.71 -3.13
N GLY A 168 2.07 -14.85 -1.82
CA GLY A 168 2.88 -13.91 -1.05
C GLY A 168 4.35 -13.88 -1.49
N ARG A 169 4.95 -15.03 -1.82
CA ARG A 169 6.31 -15.09 -2.39
C ARG A 169 6.37 -14.45 -3.77
N LEU A 170 5.44 -14.82 -4.65
CA LEU A 170 5.34 -14.20 -5.98
C LEU A 170 5.25 -12.67 -5.90
N PHE A 171 4.48 -12.16 -4.93
CA PHE A 171 4.34 -10.71 -4.75
C PHE A 171 5.64 -10.05 -4.29
N ARG A 172 6.42 -10.69 -3.40
CA ARG A 172 7.73 -10.18 -2.98
C ARG A 172 8.71 -10.12 -4.16
N ASP A 173 8.83 -11.22 -4.92
CA ASP A 173 9.67 -11.26 -6.12
C ASP A 173 9.24 -10.16 -7.12
N LEU A 174 7.93 -9.92 -7.24
CA LEU A 174 7.39 -8.84 -8.07
C LEU A 174 7.85 -7.45 -7.61
N LEU A 175 7.86 -7.17 -6.30
CA LEU A 175 8.33 -5.88 -5.78
C LEU A 175 9.79 -5.62 -6.14
N GLU A 176 10.67 -6.61 -5.95
CA GLU A 176 12.09 -6.51 -6.30
C GLU A 176 12.29 -6.24 -7.79
N LEU A 177 11.56 -6.97 -8.65
CA LEU A 177 11.63 -6.78 -10.10
C LEU A 177 11.09 -5.41 -10.54
N LEU A 178 10.02 -4.92 -9.93
CA LEU A 178 9.49 -3.58 -10.21
C LEU A 178 10.50 -2.47 -9.84
N ALA A 179 11.16 -2.59 -8.69
CA ALA A 179 12.22 -1.68 -8.28
C ALA A 179 13.40 -1.73 -9.25
N ALA A 180 13.86 -2.93 -9.65
CA ALA A 180 14.93 -3.10 -10.63
C ALA A 180 14.59 -2.47 -12.00
N LEU A 181 13.30 -2.40 -12.37
CA LEU A 181 12.81 -1.69 -13.57
C LEU A 181 12.69 -0.16 -13.37
N GLY A 182 13.12 0.38 -12.23
CA GLY A 182 13.06 1.81 -11.93
C GLY A 182 11.68 2.31 -11.48
N LYS A 183 10.73 1.42 -11.14
CA LYS A 183 9.42 1.83 -10.60
C LYS A 183 9.58 2.30 -9.16
N SER A 184 8.83 3.34 -8.77
CA SER A 184 8.71 3.75 -7.36
C SER A 184 7.62 2.94 -6.69
N VAL A 185 7.88 2.37 -5.52
CA VAL A 185 6.89 1.57 -4.78
C VAL A 185 6.71 2.12 -3.37
N LEU A 186 5.47 2.44 -3.00
CA LEU A 186 5.06 2.71 -1.62
C LEU A 186 4.28 1.50 -1.10
N TYR A 187 4.86 0.80 -0.14
CA TYR A 187 4.33 -0.43 0.41
C TYR A 187 3.85 -0.23 1.85
N ILE A 188 2.54 -0.25 2.05
CA ILE A 188 1.92 -0.12 3.37
C ILE A 188 1.59 -1.52 3.87
N SER A 189 2.12 -1.90 5.03
CA SER A 189 1.82 -3.18 5.66
C SER A 189 2.02 -3.12 7.17
N HIS A 190 1.34 -4.02 7.87
CA HIS A 190 1.58 -4.30 9.28
C HIS A 190 2.43 -5.58 9.47
N VAL A 191 2.76 -6.30 8.40
CA VAL A 191 3.61 -7.51 8.43
C VAL A 191 5.07 -7.10 8.34
N LEU A 192 5.64 -6.75 9.49
CA LEU A 192 6.99 -6.14 9.60
C LEU A 192 8.09 -7.04 9.05
N GLU A 193 7.96 -8.36 9.20
CA GLU A 193 8.90 -9.34 8.66
C GLU A 193 9.03 -9.23 7.13
N VAL A 194 7.91 -9.03 6.41
CA VAL A 194 7.93 -8.84 4.95
C VAL A 194 8.55 -7.49 4.61
N VAL A 195 8.19 -6.44 5.34
CA VAL A 195 8.74 -5.09 5.13
C VAL A 195 10.27 -5.11 5.29
N GLU A 196 10.78 -5.77 6.31
CA GLU A 196 12.24 -5.90 6.56
C GLU A 196 12.97 -6.60 5.41
N GLN A 197 12.30 -7.52 4.71
CA GLN A 197 12.88 -8.28 3.60
C GLN A 197 12.85 -7.53 2.26
N VAL A 198 11.79 -6.74 1.99
CA VAL A 198 11.56 -6.20 0.63
C VAL A 198 11.72 -4.69 0.52
N CYS A 199 11.78 -3.96 1.64
CA CYS A 199 11.86 -2.51 1.59
C CYS A 199 13.30 -2.03 1.73
N ASP A 200 13.71 -1.15 0.83
CA ASP A 200 15.01 -0.47 0.90
C ASP A 200 15.05 0.51 2.06
N ARG A 201 13.90 1.13 2.36
CA ARG A 201 13.74 2.13 3.40
C ARG A 201 12.36 2.05 4.03
N VAL A 202 12.27 2.43 5.28
CA VAL A 202 11.04 2.38 6.07
C VAL A 202 10.76 3.73 6.70
N ILE A 203 9.52 4.19 6.53
CA ILE A 203 8.97 5.37 7.19
C ILE A 203 8.02 4.89 8.28
N VAL A 204 8.29 5.24 9.51
CA VAL A 204 7.42 4.95 10.66
C VAL A 204 6.62 6.20 11.00
N ILE A 205 5.30 6.09 10.94
CA ILE A 205 4.36 7.16 11.32
C ILE A 205 3.60 6.77 12.59
N ALA A 206 3.49 7.72 13.52
CA ALA A 206 2.60 7.59 14.68
C ALA A 206 2.05 8.94 15.08
N LYS A 207 0.80 8.95 15.56
CA LYS A 207 0.08 10.16 15.98
C LYS A 207 0.15 11.27 14.92
N GLY A 208 0.03 10.89 13.65
CA GLY A 208 0.04 11.83 12.53
C GLY A 208 1.40 12.39 12.13
N ARG A 209 2.51 11.95 12.71
CA ARG A 209 3.86 12.47 12.45
C ARG A 209 4.83 11.36 12.05
N VAL A 210 5.78 11.68 11.20
CA VAL A 210 6.89 10.76 10.88
C VAL A 210 7.86 10.71 12.07
N LEU A 211 8.08 9.51 12.59
CA LEU A 211 9.00 9.26 13.72
C LEU A 211 10.38 8.79 13.26
N ALA A 212 10.44 8.02 12.17
CA ALA A 212 11.67 7.50 11.61
C ALA A 212 11.55 7.38 10.09
N ASP A 213 12.65 7.56 9.40
CA ASP A 213 12.78 7.42 7.95
C ASP A 213 14.21 6.96 7.65
N ALA A 214 14.43 5.64 7.53
CA ALA A 214 15.75 5.04 7.30
C ALA A 214 15.64 3.59 6.78
N PRO A 215 16.72 3.01 6.24
CA PRO A 215 16.79 1.57 5.96
C PRO A 215 16.50 0.72 7.20
N PRO A 216 15.81 -0.44 7.06
CA PRO A 216 15.51 -1.33 8.20
C PRO A 216 16.75 -1.70 9.02
N SER A 217 17.86 -2.02 8.35
CA SER A 217 19.14 -2.36 8.97
C SER A 217 19.74 -1.23 9.81
N ASP A 218 19.53 0.02 9.41
CA ASP A 218 20.01 1.17 10.14
C ASP A 218 19.19 1.42 11.41
N LEU A 219 17.86 1.24 11.32
CA LEU A 219 16.97 1.37 12.48
C LEU A 219 17.29 0.30 13.54
N THR A 220 17.47 -0.96 13.16
CA THR A 220 17.82 -2.04 14.08
C THR A 220 19.18 -1.82 14.71
N ARG A 221 20.18 -1.39 13.94
CA ARG A 221 21.53 -1.08 14.42
C ARG A 221 21.55 0.11 15.39
N LEU A 222 20.92 1.23 15.03
CA LEU A 222 20.91 2.46 15.85
C LEU A 222 20.21 2.25 17.18
N MET A 223 19.17 1.44 17.22
CA MET A 223 18.41 1.14 18.43
C MET A 223 18.96 -0.09 19.18
N SER A 224 19.97 -0.79 18.63
CA SER A 224 20.52 -2.04 19.19
C SER A 224 19.45 -3.11 19.40
N LEU A 225 18.51 -3.24 18.45
CA LEU A 225 17.39 -4.17 18.52
C LEU A 225 17.53 -5.29 17.47
N PRO A 226 16.99 -6.49 17.73
CA PRO A 226 17.23 -7.68 16.91
C PRO A 226 16.51 -7.64 15.54
N ASN A 227 15.39 -6.93 15.44
CA ASN A 227 14.56 -6.88 14.24
C ASN A 227 13.69 -5.61 14.21
N LEU A 228 13.06 -5.36 13.06
CA LEU A 228 12.19 -4.22 12.84
C LEU A 228 10.95 -4.24 13.75
N GLU A 229 10.45 -5.41 14.14
CA GLU A 229 9.32 -5.53 15.08
C GLU A 229 9.64 -4.93 16.44
N SER A 230 10.83 -5.22 16.96
CA SER A 230 11.34 -4.63 18.23
C SER A 230 11.52 -3.12 18.12
N VAL A 231 12.03 -2.63 16.98
CA VAL A 231 12.15 -1.19 16.68
C VAL A 231 10.77 -0.54 16.69
N PHE A 232 9.83 -1.14 15.98
CA PHE A 232 8.46 -0.63 15.90
C PHE A 232 7.76 -0.61 17.26
N ALA A 233 7.91 -1.69 18.04
CA ALA A 233 7.37 -1.76 19.41
C ALA A 233 7.91 -0.62 20.28
N GLN A 234 9.20 -0.36 20.23
CA GLN A 234 9.81 0.71 21.02
C GLN A 234 9.41 2.12 20.57
N LEU A 235 9.28 2.35 19.25
CA LEU A 235 8.90 3.68 18.72
C LEU A 235 7.41 4.00 18.93
N VAL A 236 6.56 2.98 18.89
CA VAL A 236 5.11 3.15 18.73
C VAL A 236 4.31 2.67 19.93
N GLN A 237 4.72 1.57 20.59
CA GLN A 237 3.99 0.99 21.71
C GLN A 237 4.35 1.68 23.02
N GLN A 238 3.42 2.44 23.56
CA GLN A 238 3.47 2.98 24.92
C GLN A 238 2.66 2.14 25.93
N GLN A 239 2.05 1.02 25.50
CA GLN A 239 1.21 0.18 26.36
C GLN A 239 1.85 -1.18 26.63
N ASP A 240 1.94 -1.54 27.91
CA ASP A 240 2.29 -2.88 28.34
C ASP A 240 1.14 -3.85 28.03
N THR A 241 1.26 -4.52 26.88
CA THR A 241 0.26 -5.49 26.40
C THR A 241 0.06 -6.66 27.37
N ARG A 242 1.10 -7.00 28.16
CA ARG A 242 1.04 -8.08 29.14
C ARG A 242 0.15 -7.71 30.33
N THR A 243 0.29 -6.50 30.82
CA THR A 243 -0.60 -5.96 31.90
C THR A 243 -2.04 -5.90 31.44
N LEU A 244 -2.31 -5.44 30.20
CA LEU A 244 -3.67 -5.44 29.64
C LEU A 244 -4.25 -6.85 29.50
N ALA A 245 -3.45 -7.81 29.02
CA ALA A 245 -3.90 -9.21 28.92
C ALA A 245 -4.21 -9.80 30.30
N GLN A 246 -3.41 -9.50 31.32
CA GLN A 246 -3.69 -9.91 32.71
C GLN A 246 -5.01 -9.33 33.21
N GLN A 247 -5.26 -8.04 33.00
CA GLN A 247 -6.53 -7.39 33.37
C GLN A 247 -7.72 -8.03 32.64
N MET A 248 -7.60 -8.40 31.37
CA MET A 248 -8.64 -9.11 30.64
C MET A 248 -8.96 -10.49 31.27
N VAL A 249 -7.93 -11.23 31.67
CA VAL A 249 -8.12 -12.51 32.37
C VAL A 249 -8.77 -12.31 33.76
N GLU A 250 -8.39 -11.26 34.49
CA GLU A 250 -9.01 -10.91 35.77
C GLU A 250 -10.51 -10.61 35.63
N VAL A 251 -10.88 -9.87 34.57
CA VAL A 251 -12.32 -9.60 34.29
C VAL A 251 -13.10 -10.87 33.99
N MET A 252 -12.51 -11.88 33.34
CA MET A 252 -13.16 -13.17 33.12
C MET A 252 -13.45 -13.95 34.41
N ASN A 253 -12.74 -13.69 35.48
CA ASN A 253 -12.89 -14.33 36.79
C ASN A 253 -13.81 -13.57 37.75
N ILE A 254 -14.42 -12.47 37.31
CA ILE A 254 -15.46 -11.75 38.09
C ILE A 254 -16.73 -12.60 38.03
N ALA A 255 -17.14 -13.14 39.16
CA ALA A 255 -18.35 -13.98 39.31
C ALA A 255 -19.60 -13.12 39.47
#